data_0a47080f79bf618ea291206f04ca6aa8
#
_entry.id   0a47080f79bf618ea291206f04ca6aa8
#
_cell.length_a   1.000
_cell.length_b   1.000
_cell.length_c   1.000
_cell.angle_alpha   90.00
_cell.angle_beta   90.00
_cell.angle_gamma   90.00
#
_symmetry.space_group_name_H-M   'P 1'
#
loop_
_entity.id
_entity.type
_entity.pdbx_description
1 polymer ?
#
loop_
_entity_poly.entity_id
_entity_poly.type
_entity_poly.pdbx_seq_one_letter_code
_entity_poly.pdbx_strand_id
1 'polypeptide(L)'
;GVAASLVMTALGSRVTPETVYWLWGLALLFSLFRIRWMCFAYAAGALGVLQTAASVADGQALERLPDVLARIVHSLQSAHMPSVLALVAVMHLAEEALIRFHGTGLAMPIFVEGKRGKVVGGYQLQGYWPVPLLLLVPASAGALPEGGFALEWPPLFGGGVDAWAWLAFPAMIGFAEQTTAFLPKRKARRTSARLAAYGAVLLAAAAAAEYVPWLALPAACLSVLLHEGLVLWSRLEESASPPRYVHGPTGLMVLGVIPGSPAEALGITAGQTIVRVNGVRVAVKEDLHRALRQNPAYVKLELADENGEIRFMQRALYAGEHHQLGIILAPDEDVSYIVERAERPLAGYVWMKLAGLLRRLPPRAESGKAQRAGNAQGS
;
A
#
# COMPACT_ATOMS: atom_id res chain seq x y z
N GLY A 1 9.97 12.62 3.58
CA GLY A 1 9.80 13.27 4.90
C GLY A 1 10.00 14.78 4.78
N VAL A 2 11.24 15.21 4.45
CA VAL A 2 11.60 16.65 4.50
C VAL A 2 10.67 17.53 3.67
N ALA A 3 10.41 17.19 2.40
CA ALA A 3 9.53 17.99 1.55
C ALA A 3 8.10 18.10 2.13
N ALA A 4 7.54 17.00 2.61
CA ALA A 4 6.22 17.01 3.23
C ALA A 4 6.21 17.81 4.56
N SER A 5 7.28 17.75 5.36
CA SER A 5 7.44 18.57 6.54
C SER A 5 7.48 20.06 6.21
N LEU A 6 8.22 20.46 5.16
CA LEU A 6 8.27 21.84 4.69
C LEU A 6 6.89 22.35 4.24
N VAL A 7 6.14 21.54 3.50
CA VAL A 7 4.77 21.88 3.09
C VAL A 7 3.87 22.04 4.31
N MET A 8 3.92 21.09 5.26
CA MET A 8 3.14 21.18 6.51
C MET A 8 3.55 22.38 7.37
N THR A 9 4.83 22.74 7.40
CA THR A 9 5.32 23.96 8.07
C THR A 9 4.72 25.21 7.46
N ALA A 10 4.72 25.30 6.12
CA ALA A 10 4.14 26.44 5.40
C ALA A 10 2.62 26.57 5.59
N LEU A 11 1.93 25.43 5.66
CA LEU A 11 0.48 25.38 5.91
C LEU A 11 0.12 25.67 7.38
N GLY A 12 1.02 25.38 8.30
CA GLY A 12 0.76 25.32 9.74
C GLY A 12 -0.04 24.09 10.13
N SER A 13 -0.13 23.81 11.42
CA SER A 13 -0.91 22.66 11.89
C SER A 13 -1.31 22.85 13.36
N ARG A 14 -2.56 22.59 13.67
CA ARG A 14 -3.06 22.54 15.07
C ARG A 14 -3.24 21.10 15.55
N VAL A 15 -2.40 20.19 15.05
CA VAL A 15 -2.39 18.80 15.51
C VAL A 15 -1.74 18.72 16.88
N THR A 16 -2.45 18.19 17.87
CA THR A 16 -1.96 17.95 19.21
C THR A 16 -1.35 16.55 19.35
N PRO A 17 -0.52 16.26 20.36
CA PRO A 17 -0.03 14.91 20.63
C PRO A 17 -1.16 13.90 20.79
N GLU A 18 -2.28 14.28 21.43
CA GLU A 18 -3.48 13.44 21.58
C GLU A 18 -4.09 13.08 20.22
N THR A 19 -4.13 14.05 19.28
CA THR A 19 -4.60 13.79 17.91
C THR A 19 -3.71 12.79 17.20
N VAL A 20 -2.39 12.83 17.41
CA VAL A 20 -1.44 11.85 16.86
C VAL A 20 -1.74 10.45 17.43
N TYR A 21 -1.98 10.35 18.73
CA TYR A 21 -2.36 9.06 19.34
C TYR A 21 -3.68 8.51 18.79
N TRP A 22 -4.68 9.36 18.56
CA TRP A 22 -5.92 8.96 17.93
C TRP A 22 -5.70 8.45 16.50
N LEU A 23 -4.93 9.16 15.67
CA LEU A 23 -4.65 8.76 14.31
C LEU A 23 -3.95 7.40 14.25
N TRP A 24 -2.91 7.20 15.06
CA TRP A 24 -2.20 5.92 15.12
C TRP A 24 -3.05 4.81 15.74
N GLY A 25 -3.77 5.10 16.81
CA GLY A 25 -4.66 4.13 17.47
C GLY A 25 -5.73 3.62 16.52
N LEU A 26 -6.40 4.51 15.79
CA LEU A 26 -7.41 4.13 14.81
C LEU A 26 -6.81 3.41 13.60
N ALA A 27 -5.66 3.86 13.08
CA ALA A 27 -4.99 3.20 11.97
C ALA A 27 -4.57 1.77 12.35
N LEU A 28 -4.00 1.56 13.53
CA LEU A 28 -3.64 0.23 14.04
C LEU A 28 -4.89 -0.64 14.27
N LEU A 29 -5.93 -0.09 14.87
CA LEU A 29 -7.19 -0.80 15.06
C LEU A 29 -7.78 -1.29 13.73
N PHE A 30 -7.84 -0.42 12.73
CA PHE A 30 -8.36 -0.78 11.42
C PHE A 30 -7.47 -1.77 10.67
N SER A 31 -6.16 -1.73 10.88
CA SER A 31 -5.22 -2.69 10.28
C SER A 31 -5.48 -4.13 10.73
N LEU A 32 -6.09 -4.35 11.91
CA LEU A 32 -6.47 -5.68 12.38
C LEU A 32 -7.54 -6.34 11.48
N PHE A 33 -8.39 -5.54 10.85
CA PHE A 33 -9.40 -6.04 9.92
C PHE A 33 -8.84 -6.18 8.51
N ARG A 34 -8.20 -5.11 8.00
CA ARG A 34 -7.55 -5.13 6.69
C ARG A 34 -6.30 -4.24 6.72
N ILE A 35 -5.17 -4.77 6.30
CA ILE A 35 -3.90 -4.03 6.33
C ILE A 35 -3.96 -2.71 5.55
N ARG A 36 -4.72 -2.62 4.47
CA ARG A 36 -4.91 -1.39 3.70
C ARG A 36 -5.64 -0.29 4.48
N TRP A 37 -6.42 -0.64 5.51
CA TRP A 37 -7.11 0.33 6.36
C TRP A 37 -6.20 0.98 7.41
N MET A 38 -4.92 0.61 7.43
CA MET A 38 -3.90 1.34 8.19
C MET A 38 -3.63 2.74 7.61
N CYS A 39 -4.11 3.05 6.40
CA CYS A 39 -4.00 4.37 5.80
C CYS A 39 -4.69 5.44 6.66
N PHE A 40 -4.02 6.55 6.89
CA PHE A 40 -4.54 7.66 7.69
C PHE A 40 -5.81 8.31 7.12
N ALA A 41 -6.17 8.07 5.85
CA ALA A 41 -7.46 8.51 5.31
C ALA A 41 -8.65 7.93 6.10
N TYR A 42 -8.56 6.63 6.47
CA TYR A 42 -9.61 5.99 7.27
C TYR A 42 -9.58 6.46 8.72
N ALA A 43 -8.40 6.59 9.30
CA ALA A 43 -8.24 7.06 10.66
C ALA A 43 -8.77 8.50 10.83
N ALA A 44 -8.45 9.39 9.89
CA ALA A 44 -8.94 10.77 9.89
C ALA A 44 -10.46 10.85 9.68
N GLY A 45 -11.01 10.03 8.77
CA GLY A 45 -12.46 9.96 8.58
C GLY A 45 -13.19 9.51 9.83
N ALA A 46 -12.72 8.44 10.49
CA ALA A 46 -13.28 7.97 11.75
C ALA A 46 -13.11 9.00 12.88
N LEU A 47 -11.95 9.63 12.97
CA LEU A 47 -11.70 10.70 13.96
C LEU A 47 -12.66 11.86 13.77
N GLY A 48 -12.95 12.28 12.52
CA GLY A 48 -13.92 13.35 12.26
C GLY A 48 -15.34 12.99 12.70
N VAL A 49 -15.76 11.74 12.51
CA VAL A 49 -17.07 11.26 13.02
C VAL A 49 -17.08 11.23 14.54
N LEU A 50 -16.02 10.71 15.17
CA LEU A 50 -15.90 10.66 16.64
C LEU A 50 -15.85 12.07 17.27
N GLN A 51 -15.10 12.99 16.65
CA GLN A 51 -15.00 14.37 17.07
C GLN A 51 -16.36 15.09 16.99
N THR A 52 -17.09 14.88 15.90
CA THR A 52 -18.43 15.45 15.74
C THR A 52 -19.40 14.85 16.76
N ALA A 53 -19.36 13.55 17.01
CA ALA A 53 -20.18 12.91 18.05
C ALA A 53 -19.81 13.44 19.45
N ALA A 54 -18.53 13.61 19.73
CA ALA A 54 -18.04 14.16 20.99
C ALA A 54 -18.46 15.63 21.18
N SER A 55 -18.55 16.43 20.12
CA SER A 55 -18.95 17.84 20.19
C SER A 55 -20.41 18.08 20.60
N VAL A 56 -21.25 17.03 20.57
CA VAL A 56 -22.63 17.10 21.09
C VAL A 56 -22.67 17.10 22.62
N ALA A 57 -21.64 16.56 23.28
CA ALA A 57 -21.56 16.58 24.74
C ALA A 57 -21.21 17.99 25.25
N ASP A 58 -22.12 18.58 25.98
CA ASP A 58 -21.92 19.87 26.65
C ASP A 58 -21.14 19.72 27.98
N GLY A 59 -20.75 20.82 28.59
CA GLY A 59 -20.01 20.82 29.86
C GLY A 59 -20.75 20.09 30.98
N GLN A 60 -22.07 20.19 31.06
CA GLN A 60 -22.87 19.52 32.10
C GLN A 60 -22.93 18.01 31.89
N ALA A 61 -22.93 17.54 30.60
CA ALA A 61 -22.84 16.15 30.30
C ALA A 61 -21.47 15.59 30.66
N LEU A 62 -20.39 16.34 30.40
CA LEU A 62 -19.02 15.91 30.74
C LEU A 62 -18.82 15.76 32.26
N GLU A 63 -19.37 16.67 33.08
CA GLU A 63 -19.28 16.60 34.55
C GLU A 63 -19.93 15.32 35.13
N ARG A 64 -20.87 14.72 34.41
CA ARG A 64 -21.53 13.48 34.84
C ARG A 64 -20.79 12.21 34.41
N LEU A 65 -19.77 12.33 33.54
CA LEU A 65 -18.99 11.20 33.08
C LEU A 65 -17.87 10.84 34.07
N PRO A 66 -17.48 9.57 34.16
CA PRO A 66 -16.25 9.20 34.83
C PRO A 66 -15.05 9.95 34.23
N ASP A 67 -14.06 10.35 35.06
CA ASP A 67 -12.90 11.17 34.67
C ASP A 67 -12.18 10.65 33.39
N VAL A 68 -12.09 9.33 33.23
CA VAL A 68 -11.45 8.73 32.05
C VAL A 68 -12.26 9.02 30.78
N LEU A 69 -13.58 8.89 30.83
CA LEU A 69 -14.45 9.15 29.69
C LEU A 69 -14.49 10.65 29.38
N ALA A 70 -14.56 11.51 30.38
CA ALA A 70 -14.50 12.95 30.21
C ALA A 70 -13.21 13.38 29.49
N ARG A 71 -12.06 12.84 29.88
CA ARG A 71 -10.77 13.09 29.22
C ARG A 71 -10.75 12.61 27.78
N ILE A 72 -11.32 11.43 27.48
CA ILE A 72 -11.46 10.90 26.11
C ILE A 72 -12.29 11.84 25.24
N VAL A 73 -13.47 12.25 25.73
CA VAL A 73 -14.36 13.17 25.00
C VAL A 73 -13.63 14.51 24.77
N HIS A 74 -12.99 15.07 25.78
CA HIS A 74 -12.24 16.32 25.64
C HIS A 74 -11.09 16.22 24.62
N SER A 75 -10.33 15.13 24.64
CA SER A 75 -9.27 14.91 23.65
C SER A 75 -9.79 14.75 22.20
N LEU A 76 -11.00 14.21 22.01
CA LEU A 76 -11.66 14.18 20.70
C LEU A 76 -12.15 15.57 20.28
N GLN A 77 -12.75 16.34 21.21
CA GLN A 77 -13.23 17.70 20.95
C GLN A 77 -12.08 18.64 20.56
N SER A 78 -10.89 18.45 21.13
CA SER A 78 -9.70 19.27 20.86
C SER A 78 -9.06 18.99 19.49
N ALA A 79 -9.46 17.94 18.78
CA ALA A 79 -8.91 17.59 17.47
C ALA A 79 -9.28 18.63 16.41
N HIS A 80 -8.27 19.26 15.81
CA HIS A 80 -8.48 20.23 14.74
C HIS A 80 -8.56 19.54 13.37
N MET A 81 -9.77 19.20 12.93
CA MET A 81 -9.99 18.40 11.74
C MET A 81 -9.43 18.99 10.44
N PRO A 82 -9.48 20.32 10.17
CA PRO A 82 -8.82 20.88 8.99
C PRO A 82 -7.33 20.53 8.91
N SER A 83 -6.59 20.68 10.02
CA SER A 83 -5.16 20.32 10.07
C SER A 83 -4.91 18.82 9.89
N VAL A 84 -5.78 17.96 10.43
CA VAL A 84 -5.71 16.50 10.25
C VAL A 84 -5.92 16.12 8.78
N LEU A 85 -6.93 16.70 8.14
CA LEU A 85 -7.23 16.45 6.73
C LEU A 85 -6.13 16.98 5.80
N ALA A 86 -5.54 18.15 6.13
CA ALA A 86 -4.40 18.68 5.41
C ALA A 86 -3.17 17.77 5.54
N LEU A 87 -2.89 17.23 6.72
CA LEU A 87 -1.83 16.23 6.92
C LEU A 87 -2.05 15.00 6.05
N VAL A 88 -3.26 14.44 6.05
CA VAL A 88 -3.61 13.29 5.21
C VAL A 88 -3.45 13.62 3.73
N ALA A 89 -3.90 14.80 3.28
CA ALA A 89 -3.74 15.24 1.90
C ALA A 89 -2.26 15.34 1.49
N VAL A 90 -1.41 15.96 2.30
CA VAL A 90 0.03 16.09 2.06
C VAL A 90 0.72 14.73 2.04
N MET A 91 0.33 13.81 2.91
CA MET A 91 0.86 12.45 2.89
C MET A 91 0.53 11.70 1.59
N HIS A 92 -0.70 11.83 1.07
CA HIS A 92 -1.06 11.21 -0.22
C HIS A 92 -0.42 11.89 -1.43
N LEU A 93 -0.16 13.20 -1.36
CA LEU A 93 0.67 13.87 -2.37
C LEU A 93 2.13 13.40 -2.32
N ALA A 94 2.65 13.13 -1.13
CA ALA A 94 3.97 12.51 -1.00
C ALA A 94 3.98 11.06 -1.52
N GLU A 95 2.92 10.29 -1.29
CA GLU A 95 2.72 8.95 -1.84
C GLU A 95 2.68 8.98 -3.38
N GLU A 96 1.93 9.92 -3.96
CA GLU A 96 1.90 10.16 -5.41
C GLU A 96 3.30 10.33 -5.98
N ALA A 97 4.09 11.22 -5.39
CA ALA A 97 5.45 11.49 -5.84
C ALA A 97 6.33 10.23 -5.72
N LEU A 98 6.23 9.48 -4.62
CA LEU A 98 7.00 8.24 -4.43
C LEU A 98 6.62 7.17 -5.46
N ILE A 99 5.34 6.99 -5.75
CA ILE A 99 4.86 6.04 -6.77
C ILE A 99 5.34 6.48 -8.15
N ARG A 100 5.26 7.77 -8.47
CA ARG A 100 5.64 8.32 -9.76
C ARG A 100 7.13 8.11 -10.07
N PHE A 101 7.99 8.32 -9.07
CA PHE A 101 9.44 8.24 -9.26
C PHE A 101 10.02 6.85 -9.02
N HIS A 102 9.44 6.06 -8.12
CA HIS A 102 9.99 4.77 -7.69
C HIS A 102 9.08 3.57 -7.98
N GLY A 103 7.80 3.78 -8.28
CA GLY A 103 6.81 2.70 -8.38
C GLY A 103 7.11 1.63 -9.44
N THR A 104 7.83 1.98 -10.50
CA THR A 104 8.20 1.01 -11.56
C THR A 104 9.40 0.14 -11.18
N GLY A 105 10.34 0.65 -10.38
CA GLY A 105 11.50 -0.12 -9.91
C GLY A 105 11.15 -1.22 -8.91
N LEU A 106 9.92 -1.19 -8.37
CA LEU A 106 9.41 -2.13 -7.38
C LEU A 106 8.43 -3.14 -7.98
N ALA A 107 8.30 -3.17 -9.30
CA ALA A 107 7.38 -4.07 -9.99
C ALA A 107 7.98 -5.48 -10.09
N MET A 108 7.32 -6.45 -9.47
CA MET A 108 7.69 -7.86 -9.49
C MET A 108 6.75 -8.65 -10.39
N PRO A 109 7.26 -9.47 -11.32
CA PRO A 109 6.42 -10.36 -12.11
C PRO A 109 5.79 -11.44 -11.21
N ILE A 110 4.51 -11.70 -11.41
CA ILE A 110 3.74 -12.70 -10.66
C ILE A 110 2.85 -13.51 -11.60
N PHE A 111 2.46 -14.70 -11.15
CA PHE A 111 1.43 -15.51 -11.78
C PHE A 111 0.19 -15.48 -10.90
N VAL A 112 -0.95 -15.17 -11.48
CA VAL A 112 -2.22 -15.06 -10.75
C VAL A 112 -3.33 -15.82 -11.49
N GLU A 113 -4.33 -16.23 -10.73
CA GLU A 113 -5.53 -16.77 -11.32
C GLU A 113 -6.30 -15.66 -12.04
N GLY A 114 -6.47 -15.83 -13.34
CA GLY A 114 -7.27 -14.97 -14.19
C GLY A 114 -8.74 -15.38 -14.20
N LYS A 115 -9.51 -14.75 -15.10
CA LYS A 115 -10.90 -15.13 -15.33
C LYS A 115 -10.99 -16.59 -15.83
N ARG A 116 -11.97 -17.34 -15.35
CA ARG A 116 -12.25 -18.74 -15.73
C ARG A 116 -11.15 -19.73 -15.32
N GLY A 117 -10.42 -19.46 -14.25
CA GLY A 117 -9.41 -20.36 -13.70
C GLY A 117 -8.11 -20.47 -14.51
N LYS A 118 -7.94 -19.73 -15.60
CA LYS A 118 -6.67 -19.70 -16.35
C LYS A 118 -5.62 -18.89 -15.59
N VAL A 119 -4.40 -19.43 -15.53
CA VAL A 119 -3.26 -18.71 -14.97
C VAL A 119 -2.80 -17.65 -15.97
N VAL A 120 -2.59 -16.42 -15.50
CA VAL A 120 -2.10 -15.30 -16.30
C VAL A 120 -0.92 -14.65 -15.62
N GLY A 121 -0.03 -14.09 -16.39
CA GLY A 121 1.02 -13.24 -15.88
C GLY A 121 0.49 -11.89 -15.43
N GLY A 122 1.21 -11.28 -14.51
CA GLY A 122 0.92 -9.94 -14.04
C GLY A 122 2.10 -9.35 -13.30
N TYR A 123 1.87 -8.20 -12.70
CA TYR A 123 2.85 -7.53 -11.87
C TYR A 123 2.24 -7.13 -10.53
N GLN A 124 3.02 -7.32 -9.48
CA GLN A 124 2.79 -6.71 -8.19
C GLN A 124 3.70 -5.48 -8.08
N LEU A 125 3.07 -4.32 -7.87
CA LEU A 125 3.76 -3.07 -7.55
C LEU A 125 3.60 -2.87 -6.05
N GLN A 126 4.71 -2.90 -5.31
CA GLN A 126 4.68 -2.80 -3.86
C GLN A 126 5.87 -2.01 -3.36
N GLY A 127 5.63 -1.03 -2.50
CA GLY A 127 6.66 -0.23 -1.86
C GLY A 127 6.24 0.22 -0.48
N TYR A 128 7.21 0.33 0.42
CA TYR A 128 7.03 0.86 1.78
C TYR A 128 8.13 1.88 2.03
N TRP A 129 7.73 3.10 2.39
CA TRP A 129 8.65 4.21 2.61
C TRP A 129 8.45 4.79 4.01
N PRO A 130 9.47 4.76 4.87
CA PRO A 130 9.43 5.55 6.09
C PRO A 130 9.49 7.04 5.72
N VAL A 131 8.51 7.79 6.18
CA VAL A 131 8.36 9.23 5.92
C VAL A 131 8.19 9.94 7.26
N PRO A 132 9.27 10.05 8.06
CA PRO A 132 9.20 10.81 9.29
C PRO A 132 8.92 12.29 8.97
N LEU A 133 7.91 12.85 9.61
CA LEU A 133 7.53 14.24 9.46
C LEU A 133 7.88 15.03 10.73
N LEU A 134 8.24 16.28 10.56
CA LEU A 134 8.26 17.29 11.59
C LEU A 134 7.10 18.24 11.33
N LEU A 135 6.16 18.26 12.27
CA LEU A 135 4.98 19.14 12.21
C LEU A 135 5.24 20.37 13.06
N LEU A 136 4.82 21.50 12.55
CA LEU A 136 4.76 22.72 13.33
C LEU A 136 3.40 22.76 14.02
N VAL A 137 3.41 22.78 15.35
CA VAL A 137 2.21 22.66 16.17
C VAL A 137 2.17 23.77 17.22
N PRO A 138 0.98 24.14 17.76
CA PRO A 138 0.90 25.10 18.85
C PRO A 138 1.75 24.67 20.05
N ALA A 139 2.55 25.60 20.58
CA ALA A 139 3.25 25.37 21.83
C ALA A 139 2.24 25.45 22.98
N SER A 140 1.85 24.31 23.52
CA SER A 140 1.00 24.24 24.71
C SER A 140 1.86 24.46 25.95
N ALA A 141 1.41 25.31 26.83
CA ALA A 141 2.06 25.55 28.14
C ALA A 141 2.16 24.22 28.91
N GLY A 142 3.36 23.67 29.03
CA GLY A 142 3.68 22.48 29.81
C GLY A 142 4.01 21.19 29.07
N ALA A 143 3.91 21.15 27.74
CA ALA A 143 4.14 19.91 26.97
C ALA A 143 5.48 19.85 26.19
N LEU A 144 6.22 20.96 26.12
CA LEU A 144 7.50 21.03 25.37
C LEU A 144 8.52 21.86 26.19
N PRO A 145 9.83 21.58 26.06
CA PRO A 145 10.85 22.36 26.71
C PRO A 145 10.72 23.84 26.32
N GLU A 146 11.10 24.73 27.21
CA GLU A 146 11.15 26.17 27.03
C GLU A 146 11.74 26.56 25.69
N GLY A 147 10.93 27.10 24.73
CA GLY A 147 11.43 27.46 23.42
C GLY A 147 10.40 27.47 22.28
N GLY A 148 9.13 27.79 22.57
CA GLY A 148 8.20 28.17 21.53
C GLY A 148 8.70 29.41 20.77
N PHE A 149 8.50 29.48 19.44
CA PHE A 149 8.87 30.63 18.62
C PHE A 149 7.65 31.20 17.91
N ALA A 150 7.64 32.50 17.67
CA ALA A 150 6.61 33.18 16.90
C ALA A 150 6.91 33.05 15.39
N LEU A 151 5.89 32.95 14.57
CA LEU A 151 5.98 33.02 13.11
C LEU A 151 5.49 34.38 12.63
N GLU A 152 6.24 35.01 11.72
CA GLU A 152 5.88 36.28 11.12
C GLU A 152 4.77 36.16 10.06
N TRP A 153 4.64 34.98 9.43
CA TRP A 153 3.56 34.74 8.46
C TRP A 153 2.40 33.97 9.10
N PRO A 154 1.15 34.31 8.78
CA PRO A 154 -0.01 33.55 9.24
C PRO A 154 -0.15 32.26 8.39
N PRO A 155 0.13 31.07 8.94
CA PRO A 155 -0.10 29.83 8.23
C PRO A 155 -1.60 29.56 8.10
N LEU A 156 -2.02 28.89 7.02
CA LEU A 156 -3.42 28.64 6.67
C LEU A 156 -4.21 27.99 7.83
N PHE A 157 -3.60 27.01 8.49
CA PHE A 157 -4.22 26.25 9.59
C PHE A 157 -3.73 26.71 10.99
N GLY A 158 -3.14 27.88 11.09
CA GLY A 158 -2.50 28.36 12.31
C GLY A 158 -3.16 29.58 12.94
N GLY A 159 -4.36 29.98 12.53
CA GLY A 159 -5.02 31.16 13.04
C GLY A 159 -5.19 31.14 14.56
N GLY A 160 -4.72 32.21 15.25
CA GLY A 160 -4.81 32.33 16.70
C GLY A 160 -3.76 31.53 17.49
N VAL A 161 -2.67 31.12 16.87
CA VAL A 161 -1.53 30.49 17.54
C VAL A 161 -0.42 31.50 17.73
N ASP A 162 -0.11 31.81 18.99
CA ASP A 162 0.91 32.82 19.35
C ASP A 162 2.33 32.23 19.35
N ALA A 163 2.47 30.96 19.67
CA ALA A 163 3.75 30.31 19.76
C ALA A 163 3.70 28.89 19.14
N TRP A 164 4.80 28.49 18.50
CA TRP A 164 4.93 27.25 17.77
C TRP A 164 6.05 26.38 18.32
N ALA A 165 5.85 25.06 18.19
CA ALA A 165 6.84 24.06 18.55
C ALA A 165 6.88 22.94 17.52
N TRP A 166 7.95 22.16 17.54
CA TRP A 166 8.11 21.02 16.65
C TRP A 166 7.57 19.74 17.28
N LEU A 167 6.75 19.01 16.53
CA LEU A 167 6.25 17.69 16.89
C LEU A 167 6.74 16.68 15.87
N ALA A 168 7.45 15.65 16.30
CA ALA A 168 7.83 14.53 15.47
C ALA A 168 6.61 13.64 15.21
N PHE A 169 6.30 13.38 13.93
CA PHE A 169 5.23 12.50 13.51
C PHE A 169 5.84 11.33 12.72
N PRO A 170 6.01 10.16 13.33
CA PRO A 170 6.49 8.99 12.62
C PRO A 170 5.40 8.51 11.66
N ALA A 171 5.69 8.49 10.37
CA ALA A 171 4.77 8.01 9.36
C ALA A 171 5.45 7.00 8.44
N MET A 172 4.67 6.10 7.90
CA MET A 172 5.07 5.15 6.87
C MET A 172 4.02 5.17 5.76
N ILE A 173 4.48 5.37 4.54
CA ILE A 173 3.65 5.27 3.35
C ILE A 173 3.82 3.89 2.76
N GLY A 174 2.72 3.19 2.54
CA GLY A 174 2.68 1.88 1.92
C GLY A 174 1.84 1.91 0.66
N PHE A 175 2.38 1.36 -0.42
CA PHE A 175 1.69 1.20 -1.69
C PHE A 175 1.74 -0.27 -2.11
N ALA A 176 0.60 -0.83 -2.50
CA ALA A 176 0.50 -2.18 -3.03
C ALA A 176 -0.64 -2.27 -4.04
N GLU A 177 -0.31 -2.52 -5.29
CA GLU A 177 -1.26 -2.78 -6.38
C GLU A 177 -0.82 -3.97 -7.23
N GLN A 178 -1.78 -4.62 -7.87
CA GLN A 178 -1.54 -5.69 -8.85
C GLN A 178 -2.12 -5.29 -10.19
N THR A 179 -1.45 -5.68 -11.27
CA THR A 179 -1.97 -5.51 -12.62
C THR A 179 -1.67 -6.72 -13.48
N THR A 180 -2.68 -7.18 -14.20
CA THR A 180 -2.58 -8.20 -15.24
C THR A 180 -2.82 -7.61 -16.63
N ALA A 181 -3.44 -6.43 -16.67
CA ALA A 181 -3.89 -5.77 -17.89
C ALA A 181 -2.97 -4.65 -18.38
N PHE A 182 -2.18 -4.05 -17.48
CA PHE A 182 -1.37 -2.87 -17.80
C PHE A 182 0.11 -3.13 -17.59
N LEU A 183 0.94 -2.40 -18.34
CA LEU A 183 2.37 -2.31 -18.02
C LEU A 183 2.58 -1.63 -16.66
N PRO A 184 3.58 -2.05 -15.88
CA PRO A 184 3.87 -1.45 -14.57
C PRO A 184 3.98 0.07 -14.60
N LYS A 185 4.70 0.61 -15.59
CA LYS A 185 4.86 2.05 -15.78
C LYS A 185 3.54 2.78 -16.02
N ARG A 186 2.64 2.19 -16.82
CA ARG A 186 1.32 2.76 -17.11
C ARG A 186 0.42 2.70 -15.88
N LYS A 187 0.47 1.60 -15.13
CA LYS A 187 -0.29 1.42 -13.88
C LYS A 187 0.16 2.44 -12.83
N ALA A 188 1.46 2.49 -12.52
CA ALA A 188 2.02 3.44 -11.56
C ALA A 188 1.66 4.91 -11.92
N ARG A 189 1.77 5.28 -13.20
CA ARG A 189 1.41 6.64 -13.65
C ARG A 189 -0.07 6.98 -13.46
N ARG A 190 -0.97 6.00 -13.68
CA ARG A 190 -2.41 6.21 -13.47
C ARG A 190 -2.75 6.34 -12.01
N THR A 191 -2.19 5.48 -11.17
CA THR A 191 -2.40 5.53 -9.72
C THR A 191 -1.85 6.82 -9.14
N SER A 192 -0.63 7.23 -9.50
CA SER A 192 -0.07 8.50 -9.04
C SER A 192 -0.94 9.70 -9.43
N ALA A 193 -1.42 9.77 -10.67
CA ALA A 193 -2.29 10.86 -11.11
C ALA A 193 -3.62 10.91 -10.33
N ARG A 194 -4.19 9.76 -10.00
CA ARG A 194 -5.42 9.69 -9.18
C ARG A 194 -5.17 10.11 -7.74
N LEU A 195 -4.04 9.71 -7.17
CA LEU A 195 -3.65 10.14 -5.82
C LEU A 195 -3.34 11.63 -5.76
N ALA A 196 -2.74 12.21 -6.81
CA ALA A 196 -2.57 13.66 -6.93
C ALA A 196 -3.91 14.40 -6.89
N ALA A 197 -4.89 13.92 -7.66
CA ALA A 197 -6.23 14.50 -7.66
C ALA A 197 -6.92 14.37 -6.29
N TYR A 198 -6.82 13.20 -5.67
CA TYR A 198 -7.34 12.96 -4.31
C TYR A 198 -6.71 13.93 -3.29
N GLY A 199 -5.38 14.01 -3.26
CA GLY A 199 -4.67 14.87 -2.32
C GLY A 199 -5.02 16.35 -2.52
N ALA A 200 -5.13 16.81 -3.78
CA ALA A 200 -5.51 18.18 -4.09
C ALA A 200 -6.96 18.50 -3.66
N VAL A 201 -7.92 17.60 -3.95
CA VAL A 201 -9.32 17.76 -3.53
C VAL A 201 -9.44 17.75 -2.01
N LEU A 202 -8.75 16.84 -1.33
CA LEU A 202 -8.81 16.76 0.12
C LEU A 202 -8.15 17.98 0.78
N LEU A 203 -7.04 18.50 0.23
CA LEU A 203 -6.42 19.74 0.72
C LEU A 203 -7.32 20.94 0.56
N ALA A 204 -8.02 21.06 -0.59
CA ALA A 204 -9.01 22.11 -0.82
C ALA A 204 -10.19 21.98 0.16
N ALA A 205 -10.68 20.75 0.42
CA ALA A 205 -11.73 20.51 1.39
C ALA A 205 -11.29 20.85 2.82
N ALA A 206 -10.04 20.54 3.19
CA ALA A 206 -9.45 20.92 4.48
C ALA A 206 -9.37 22.45 4.61
N ALA A 207 -8.91 23.14 3.57
CA ALA A 207 -8.86 24.60 3.57
C ALA A 207 -10.25 25.23 3.68
N ALA A 208 -11.26 24.68 2.97
CA ALA A 208 -12.62 25.14 3.10
C ALA A 208 -13.19 24.92 4.51
N ALA A 209 -12.87 23.79 5.15
CA ALA A 209 -13.32 23.48 6.50
C ALA A 209 -12.66 24.37 7.57
N GLU A 210 -11.51 24.99 7.30
CA GLU A 210 -10.89 25.99 8.19
C GLU A 210 -11.77 27.24 8.34
N TYR A 211 -12.35 27.70 7.23
CA TYR A 211 -13.20 28.89 7.20
C TYR A 211 -14.67 28.59 7.48
N VAL A 212 -15.10 27.36 7.23
CA VAL A 212 -16.50 26.93 7.35
C VAL A 212 -16.57 25.65 8.17
N PRO A 213 -16.65 25.76 9.52
CA PRO A 213 -16.44 24.63 10.45
C PRO A 213 -17.38 23.43 10.22
N TRP A 214 -18.61 23.64 9.77
CA TRP A 214 -19.53 22.53 9.51
C TRP A 214 -19.09 21.61 8.35
N LEU A 215 -18.17 22.07 7.48
CA LEU A 215 -17.58 21.26 6.41
C LEU A 215 -16.59 20.22 6.94
N ALA A 216 -16.14 20.30 8.20
CA ALA A 216 -15.15 19.37 8.75
C ALA A 216 -15.64 17.92 8.70
N LEU A 217 -16.89 17.63 9.07
CA LEU A 217 -17.46 16.29 9.00
C LEU A 217 -17.65 15.81 7.55
N PRO A 218 -18.27 16.56 6.62
CA PRO A 218 -18.31 16.19 5.22
C PRO A 218 -16.94 15.93 4.61
N ALA A 219 -15.94 16.77 4.92
CA ALA A 219 -14.56 16.59 4.43
C ALA A 219 -13.89 15.33 5.00
N ALA A 220 -14.13 15.00 6.27
CA ALA A 220 -13.67 13.75 6.88
C ALA A 220 -14.32 12.52 6.22
N CYS A 221 -15.62 12.56 5.96
CA CYS A 221 -16.31 11.52 5.20
C CYS A 221 -15.77 11.42 3.76
N LEU A 222 -15.54 12.55 3.11
CA LEU A 222 -14.99 12.63 1.75
C LEU A 222 -13.61 11.98 1.68
N SER A 223 -12.75 12.13 2.70
CA SER A 223 -11.45 11.47 2.79
C SER A 223 -11.57 9.96 2.60
N VAL A 224 -12.50 9.30 3.30
CA VAL A 224 -12.73 7.85 3.18
C VAL A 224 -13.39 7.49 1.85
N LEU A 225 -14.45 8.20 1.47
CA LEU A 225 -15.22 7.88 0.28
C LEU A 225 -14.41 8.00 -1.01
N LEU A 226 -13.63 9.07 -1.14
CA LEU A 226 -12.75 9.23 -2.30
C LEU A 226 -11.65 8.19 -2.31
N HIS A 227 -11.05 7.87 -1.17
CA HIS A 227 -10.00 6.85 -1.09
C HIS A 227 -10.53 5.46 -1.49
N GLU A 228 -11.70 5.04 -0.96
CA GLU A 228 -12.35 3.79 -1.40
C GLU A 228 -12.77 3.86 -2.88
N GLY A 229 -13.25 5.02 -3.33
CA GLY A 229 -13.58 5.26 -4.72
C GLY A 229 -12.38 5.05 -5.67
N LEU A 230 -11.19 5.49 -5.29
CA LEU A 230 -9.96 5.24 -6.06
C LEU A 230 -9.61 3.76 -6.14
N VAL A 231 -9.71 3.05 -5.01
CA VAL A 231 -9.47 1.60 -4.96
C VAL A 231 -10.47 0.85 -5.83
N LEU A 232 -11.76 1.20 -5.71
CA LEU A 232 -12.82 0.58 -6.51
C LEU A 232 -12.60 0.85 -8.00
N TRP A 233 -12.30 2.11 -8.38
CA TRP A 233 -12.03 2.46 -9.77
C TRP A 233 -10.85 1.68 -10.34
N SER A 234 -9.73 1.59 -9.59
CA SER A 234 -8.57 0.80 -10.00
C SER A 234 -8.93 -0.66 -10.25
N ARG A 235 -9.75 -1.27 -9.37
CA ARG A 235 -10.23 -2.65 -9.50
C ARG A 235 -11.17 -2.85 -10.69
N LEU A 236 -12.11 -1.93 -10.89
CA LEU A 236 -13.05 -2.00 -12.02
C LEU A 236 -12.33 -1.87 -13.35
N GLU A 237 -11.39 -0.93 -13.47
CA GLU A 237 -10.58 -0.77 -14.67
C GLU A 237 -9.76 -2.03 -14.98
N GLU A 238 -9.13 -2.63 -13.96
CA GLU A 238 -8.37 -3.87 -14.09
C GLU A 238 -9.28 -5.04 -14.51
N SER A 239 -10.46 -5.14 -13.90
CA SER A 239 -11.41 -6.23 -14.22
C SER A 239 -12.09 -6.06 -15.57
N ALA A 240 -12.23 -4.85 -16.08
CA ALA A 240 -12.82 -4.58 -17.39
C ALA A 240 -11.82 -4.82 -18.54
N SER A 241 -10.53 -4.79 -18.24
CA SER A 241 -9.47 -4.95 -19.25
C SER A 241 -9.10 -6.43 -19.45
N PRO A 242 -8.77 -6.88 -20.67
CA PRO A 242 -8.25 -8.22 -20.90
C PRO A 242 -6.85 -8.38 -20.29
N PRO A 243 -6.48 -9.59 -19.84
CA PRO A 243 -5.14 -9.87 -19.37
C PRO A 243 -4.13 -9.70 -20.52
N ARG A 244 -3.06 -8.99 -20.26
CA ARG A 244 -2.01 -8.68 -21.22
C ARG A 244 -0.96 -9.78 -21.34
N TYR A 245 -0.60 -10.38 -20.22
CA TYR A 245 0.54 -11.29 -20.12
C TYR A 245 0.06 -12.75 -20.24
N VAL A 246 -0.34 -13.09 -21.44
CA VAL A 246 -0.72 -14.43 -21.87
C VAL A 246 -0.03 -14.75 -23.19
N HIS A 247 0.29 -16.01 -23.42
CA HIS A 247 0.84 -16.41 -24.72
C HIS A 247 -0.24 -16.25 -25.82
N GLY A 248 0.18 -15.67 -26.93
CA GLY A 248 -0.66 -15.50 -28.09
C GLY A 248 -0.30 -16.52 -29.20
N PRO A 249 -1.11 -16.61 -30.26
CA PRO A 249 -0.84 -17.50 -31.40
C PRO A 249 0.40 -17.09 -32.18
N THR A 250 0.92 -15.88 -31.96
CA THR A 250 2.06 -15.32 -32.69
C THR A 250 3.40 -15.64 -32.05
N GLY A 251 3.46 -16.02 -30.78
CA GLY A 251 4.71 -16.30 -30.06
C GLY A 251 4.61 -16.24 -28.55
N LEU A 252 5.76 -16.22 -27.91
CA LEU A 252 5.92 -16.25 -26.46
C LEU A 252 5.95 -14.83 -25.86
N MET A 253 5.01 -14.51 -24.99
CA MET A 253 4.94 -13.22 -24.30
C MET A 253 6.03 -13.11 -23.24
N VAL A 254 6.80 -12.04 -23.28
CA VAL A 254 7.79 -11.68 -22.26
C VAL A 254 7.08 -11.03 -21.09
N LEU A 255 7.09 -11.67 -19.93
CA LEU A 255 6.60 -11.12 -18.68
C LEU A 255 7.65 -10.26 -18.00
N GLY A 256 8.92 -10.65 -18.06
CA GLY A 256 9.99 -9.87 -17.43
C GLY A 256 11.36 -10.26 -17.93
N VAL A 257 12.35 -9.48 -17.51
CA VAL A 257 13.77 -9.70 -17.83
C VAL A 257 14.56 -9.66 -16.54
N ILE A 258 15.47 -10.61 -16.38
CA ILE A 258 16.35 -10.68 -15.20
C ILE A 258 17.45 -9.62 -15.35
N PRO A 259 17.66 -8.75 -14.35
CA PRO A 259 18.74 -7.77 -14.37
C PRO A 259 20.13 -8.44 -14.53
N GLY A 260 21.02 -7.82 -15.30
CA GLY A 260 22.34 -8.35 -15.62
C GLY A 260 22.36 -9.51 -16.62
N SER A 261 21.21 -9.89 -17.19
CA SER A 261 21.10 -11.01 -18.13
C SER A 261 21.38 -10.61 -19.59
N PRO A 262 21.66 -11.59 -20.47
CA PRO A 262 21.74 -11.38 -21.91
C PRO A 262 20.51 -10.70 -22.51
N ALA A 263 19.32 -10.97 -21.99
CA ALA A 263 18.09 -10.36 -22.45
C ALA A 263 18.02 -8.86 -22.14
N GLU A 264 18.51 -8.43 -20.96
CA GLU A 264 18.62 -7.02 -20.65
C GLU A 264 19.62 -6.31 -21.55
N ALA A 265 20.79 -6.93 -21.77
CA ALA A 265 21.81 -6.38 -22.66
C ALA A 265 21.35 -6.30 -24.12
N LEU A 266 20.42 -7.17 -24.54
CA LEU A 266 19.73 -7.09 -25.83
C LEU A 266 18.68 -5.98 -25.88
N GLY A 267 18.28 -5.40 -24.73
CA GLY A 267 17.22 -4.41 -24.64
C GLY A 267 15.81 -5.00 -24.73
N ILE A 268 15.64 -6.27 -24.38
CA ILE A 268 14.32 -6.91 -24.30
C ILE A 268 13.55 -6.32 -23.13
N THR A 269 12.28 -6.05 -23.33
CA THR A 269 11.41 -5.46 -22.30
C THR A 269 10.14 -6.28 -22.12
N ALA A 270 9.54 -6.17 -20.93
CA ALA A 270 8.25 -6.79 -20.66
C ALA A 270 7.16 -6.28 -21.60
N GLY A 271 6.29 -7.18 -22.03
CA GLY A 271 5.19 -6.89 -22.95
C GLY A 271 5.53 -7.11 -24.43
N GLN A 272 6.79 -7.43 -24.75
CA GLN A 272 7.18 -7.88 -26.10
C GLN A 272 6.87 -9.36 -26.28
N THR A 273 6.67 -9.77 -27.53
CA THR A 273 6.41 -11.16 -27.91
C THR A 273 7.57 -11.72 -28.74
N ILE A 274 8.15 -12.82 -28.31
CA ILE A 274 9.18 -13.54 -29.08
C ILE A 274 8.49 -14.33 -30.18
N VAL A 275 8.74 -13.97 -31.44
CA VAL A 275 8.12 -14.59 -32.60
C VAL A 275 9.02 -15.69 -33.19
N ARG A 276 10.32 -15.39 -33.32
CA ARG A 276 11.31 -16.36 -33.82
C ARG A 276 12.62 -16.25 -33.07
N VAL A 277 13.33 -17.37 -32.96
CA VAL A 277 14.68 -17.50 -32.42
C VAL A 277 15.53 -18.24 -33.43
N ASN A 278 16.64 -17.66 -33.87
CA ASN A 278 17.54 -18.20 -34.89
C ASN A 278 16.80 -18.62 -36.18
N GLY A 279 15.76 -17.86 -36.58
CA GLY A 279 14.91 -18.15 -37.76
C GLY A 279 13.81 -19.17 -37.50
N VAL A 280 13.80 -19.87 -36.36
CA VAL A 280 12.78 -20.86 -36.00
C VAL A 280 11.64 -20.16 -35.26
N ARG A 281 10.39 -20.40 -35.70
CA ARG A 281 9.21 -19.90 -35.00
C ARG A 281 9.07 -20.61 -33.67
N VAL A 282 8.77 -19.81 -32.60
CA VAL A 282 8.57 -20.30 -31.24
C VAL A 282 7.12 -20.05 -30.82
N ALA A 283 6.41 -21.11 -30.45
CA ALA A 283 5.04 -21.02 -29.97
C ALA A 283 4.92 -21.47 -28.52
N VAL A 284 5.78 -22.37 -28.07
CA VAL A 284 5.85 -22.90 -26.72
C VAL A 284 7.27 -22.76 -26.16
N LYS A 285 7.41 -22.85 -24.85
CA LYS A 285 8.68 -22.69 -24.13
C LYS A 285 9.75 -23.71 -24.59
N GLU A 286 9.33 -24.90 -24.95
CA GLU A 286 10.19 -25.97 -25.47
C GLU A 286 10.84 -25.59 -26.79
N ASP A 287 10.11 -24.89 -27.67
CA ASP A 287 10.64 -24.40 -28.95
C ASP A 287 11.74 -23.37 -28.73
N LEU A 288 11.54 -22.45 -27.77
CA LEU A 288 12.55 -21.48 -27.38
C LEU A 288 13.84 -22.18 -26.90
N HIS A 289 13.72 -23.14 -26.00
CA HIS A 289 14.88 -23.88 -25.50
C HIS A 289 15.57 -24.71 -26.58
N ARG A 290 14.80 -25.29 -27.51
CA ARG A 290 15.34 -26.05 -28.65
C ARG A 290 16.10 -25.14 -29.60
N ALA A 291 15.53 -24.00 -29.97
CA ALA A 291 16.16 -23.03 -30.87
C ALA A 291 17.43 -22.40 -30.30
N LEU A 292 17.49 -22.19 -29.00
CA LEU A 292 18.69 -21.69 -28.28
C LEU A 292 19.81 -22.76 -28.29
N ARG A 293 19.48 -24.02 -28.10
CA ARG A 293 20.45 -25.13 -28.14
C ARG A 293 21.04 -25.42 -29.52
N GLN A 294 20.34 -25.05 -30.59
CA GLN A 294 20.84 -25.25 -31.97
C GLN A 294 22.06 -24.36 -32.26
N ASN A 295 22.13 -23.17 -31.67
CA ASN A 295 23.29 -22.29 -31.80
C ASN A 295 23.64 -21.66 -30.43
N PRO A 296 24.48 -22.35 -29.66
CA PRO A 296 24.79 -21.88 -28.29
C PRO A 296 25.69 -20.65 -28.24
N ALA A 297 26.37 -20.29 -29.32
CA ALA A 297 27.32 -19.17 -29.38
C ALA A 297 26.67 -17.85 -29.82
N TYR A 298 25.46 -17.90 -30.34
CA TYR A 298 24.83 -16.72 -30.93
C TYR A 298 23.32 -16.85 -30.92
N VAL A 299 22.65 -15.75 -30.59
CA VAL A 299 21.20 -15.65 -30.63
C VAL A 299 20.73 -14.53 -31.54
N LYS A 300 19.80 -14.82 -32.42
CA LYS A 300 19.03 -13.85 -33.21
C LYS A 300 17.55 -13.98 -32.84
N LEU A 301 16.97 -12.88 -32.38
CA LEU A 301 15.56 -12.84 -31.94
C LEU A 301 14.76 -11.91 -32.84
N GLU A 302 13.54 -12.34 -33.18
CA GLU A 302 12.52 -11.50 -33.78
C GLU A 302 11.47 -11.26 -32.70
N LEU A 303 11.34 -10.00 -32.26
CA LEU A 303 10.44 -9.58 -31.19
C LEU A 303 9.38 -8.66 -31.78
N ALA A 304 8.10 -8.95 -31.51
CA ALA A 304 7.02 -8.04 -31.78
C ALA A 304 6.81 -7.13 -30.56
N ASP A 305 6.71 -5.83 -30.78
CA ASP A 305 6.32 -4.88 -29.74
C ASP A 305 4.79 -4.81 -29.55
N GLU A 306 4.33 -3.87 -28.74
CA GLU A 306 2.90 -3.66 -28.45
C GLU A 306 2.06 -3.32 -29.67
N ASN A 307 2.67 -2.74 -30.71
CA ASN A 307 2.02 -2.34 -31.95
C ASN A 307 2.09 -3.43 -33.01
N GLY A 308 2.79 -4.54 -32.72
CA GLY A 308 3.04 -5.62 -33.68
C GLY A 308 4.24 -5.36 -34.58
N GLU A 309 5.02 -4.30 -34.34
CA GLU A 309 6.24 -4.02 -35.10
C GLU A 309 7.33 -5.04 -34.72
N ILE A 310 7.95 -5.64 -35.72
CA ILE A 310 9.00 -6.63 -35.50
C ILE A 310 10.34 -5.94 -35.42
N ARG A 311 11.04 -6.20 -34.31
CA ARG A 311 12.43 -5.77 -34.09
C ARG A 311 13.36 -6.97 -34.10
N PHE A 312 14.49 -6.80 -34.79
CA PHE A 312 15.52 -7.81 -34.83
C PHE A 312 16.61 -7.47 -33.80
N MET A 313 16.89 -8.43 -32.91
CA MET A 313 17.93 -8.31 -31.91
C MET A 313 18.88 -9.49 -32.05
N GLN A 314 20.18 -9.24 -31.91
CA GLN A 314 21.19 -10.29 -32.05
C GLN A 314 22.39 -10.03 -31.15
N ARG A 315 22.95 -11.14 -30.60
CA ARG A 315 24.08 -11.08 -29.69
C ARG A 315 24.86 -12.39 -29.70
N ALA A 316 26.18 -12.30 -29.51
CA ALA A 316 26.99 -13.45 -29.13
C ALA A 316 26.68 -13.83 -27.67
N LEU A 317 26.61 -15.14 -27.40
CA LEU A 317 26.43 -15.69 -26.05
C LEU A 317 27.78 -16.27 -25.60
N TYR A 318 28.20 -15.92 -24.39
CA TYR A 318 29.44 -16.37 -23.80
C TYR A 318 29.29 -17.63 -22.95
N ALA A 319 30.39 -18.30 -22.63
CA ALA A 319 30.40 -19.46 -21.74
C ALA A 319 29.74 -19.10 -20.39
N GLY A 320 28.71 -19.83 -20.00
CA GLY A 320 27.88 -19.53 -18.82
C GLY A 320 26.55 -18.84 -19.12
N GLU A 321 26.37 -18.20 -20.28
CA GLU A 321 25.12 -17.55 -20.68
C GLU A 321 24.21 -18.44 -21.55
N HIS A 322 24.73 -19.55 -22.12
CA HIS A 322 24.05 -20.31 -23.17
C HIS A 322 22.82 -21.08 -22.72
N HIS A 323 22.57 -21.21 -21.45
CA HIS A 323 21.43 -21.98 -20.95
C HIS A 323 20.23 -21.13 -20.61
N GLN A 324 20.41 -19.83 -20.41
CA GLN A 324 19.32 -18.92 -19.98
C GLN A 324 19.55 -17.51 -20.51
N LEU A 325 18.69 -17.05 -21.39
CA LEU A 325 18.69 -15.65 -21.82
C LEU A 325 18.31 -14.68 -20.69
N GLY A 326 17.74 -15.18 -19.58
CA GLY A 326 17.22 -14.36 -18.49
C GLY A 326 15.87 -13.73 -18.81
N ILE A 327 15.06 -14.40 -19.62
CA ILE A 327 13.68 -13.99 -19.93
C ILE A 327 12.73 -14.74 -19.02
N ILE A 328 11.83 -14.00 -18.37
CA ILE A 328 10.67 -14.55 -17.67
C ILE A 328 9.51 -14.49 -18.65
N LEU A 329 8.98 -15.66 -19.04
CA LEU A 329 7.84 -15.78 -19.95
C LEU A 329 6.51 -15.67 -19.17
N ALA A 330 5.45 -15.30 -19.86
CA ALA A 330 4.09 -15.46 -19.34
C ALA A 330 3.84 -16.95 -19.01
N PRO A 331 2.92 -17.26 -18.07
CA PRO A 331 2.66 -18.64 -17.68
C PRO A 331 2.00 -19.45 -18.81
N ASP A 332 2.40 -20.70 -18.94
CA ASP A 332 1.69 -21.72 -19.70
C ASP A 332 0.40 -22.14 -18.94
N GLU A 333 -0.52 -22.83 -19.63
CA GLU A 333 -1.81 -23.24 -19.03
C GLU A 333 -1.65 -24.23 -17.85
N ASP A 334 -0.52 -24.97 -17.78
CA ASP A 334 -0.26 -26.02 -16.79
C ASP A 334 0.56 -25.61 -15.57
N VAL A 335 0.73 -24.30 -15.33
CA VAL A 335 1.52 -23.81 -14.19
C VAL A 335 0.79 -24.02 -12.87
N SER A 336 1.40 -24.77 -11.95
CA SER A 336 0.84 -25.09 -10.62
C SER A 336 1.10 -24.01 -9.55
N TYR A 337 1.90 -23.01 -9.82
CA TYR A 337 2.26 -21.96 -8.86
C TYR A 337 1.50 -20.68 -9.16
N ILE A 338 0.62 -20.29 -8.22
CA ILE A 338 -0.18 -19.07 -8.28
C ILE A 338 0.06 -18.26 -7.02
N VAL A 339 0.29 -16.97 -7.16
CA VAL A 339 0.27 -16.04 -6.04
C VAL A 339 -1.19 -15.74 -5.70
N GLU A 340 -1.69 -16.33 -4.61
CA GLU A 340 -3.01 -16.01 -4.11
C GLU A 340 -3.08 -14.53 -3.70
N ARG A 341 -4.17 -13.86 -4.05
CA ARG A 341 -4.50 -12.55 -3.49
C ARG A 341 -4.79 -12.71 -1.99
N ALA A 342 -3.77 -12.58 -1.16
CA ALA A 342 -3.91 -12.67 0.29
C ALA A 342 -4.59 -11.39 0.84
N GLU A 343 -5.89 -11.23 0.65
CA GLU A 343 -6.71 -10.29 1.43
C GLU A 343 -7.17 -10.93 2.75
N ARG A 344 -6.28 -11.66 3.45
CA ARG A 344 -6.65 -12.23 4.75
C ARG A 344 -6.58 -11.13 5.82
N PRO A 345 -7.60 -10.99 6.69
CA PRO A 345 -7.53 -10.07 7.82
C PRO A 345 -6.32 -10.43 8.68
N LEU A 346 -5.57 -9.43 9.11
CA LEU A 346 -4.41 -9.62 10.00
C LEU A 346 -4.83 -10.38 11.27
N ALA A 347 -6.02 -10.06 11.79
CA ALA A 347 -6.62 -10.76 12.93
C ALA A 347 -6.79 -12.27 12.68
N GLY A 348 -7.20 -12.69 11.49
CA GLY A 348 -7.31 -14.09 11.11
C GLY A 348 -5.94 -14.79 11.05
N TYR A 349 -4.92 -14.10 10.55
CA TYR A 349 -3.55 -14.61 10.54
C TYR A 349 -2.97 -14.76 11.96
N VAL A 350 -3.14 -13.72 12.79
CA VAL A 350 -2.69 -13.74 14.20
C VAL A 350 -3.41 -14.85 14.97
N TRP A 351 -4.74 -14.97 14.80
CA TRP A 351 -5.53 -16.02 15.42
C TRP A 351 -5.06 -17.42 15.02
N MET A 352 -4.80 -17.65 13.74
CA MET A 352 -4.30 -18.93 13.24
C MET A 352 -2.92 -19.28 13.83
N LYS A 353 -2.01 -18.29 13.95
CA LYS A 353 -0.70 -18.46 14.60
C LYS A 353 -0.84 -18.77 16.09
N LEU A 354 -1.70 -18.04 16.80
CA LEU A 354 -1.98 -18.26 18.22
C LEU A 354 -2.65 -19.61 18.46
N ALA A 355 -3.64 -19.98 17.67
CA ALA A 355 -4.28 -21.29 17.74
C ALA A 355 -3.29 -22.44 17.46
N GLY A 356 -2.35 -22.25 16.54
CA GLY A 356 -1.27 -23.19 16.27
C GLY A 356 -0.29 -23.31 17.43
N LEU A 357 0.02 -22.22 18.13
CA LEU A 357 0.84 -22.22 19.35
C LEU A 357 0.12 -22.91 20.52
N LEU A 358 -1.17 -22.61 20.70
CA LEU A 358 -2.00 -23.22 21.76
C LEU A 358 -2.16 -24.74 21.57
N ARG A 359 -2.26 -25.22 20.34
CA ARG A 359 -2.29 -26.65 20.00
C ARG A 359 -0.96 -27.37 20.24
N ARG A 360 0.15 -26.65 20.37
CA ARG A 360 1.49 -27.22 20.69
C ARG A 360 1.78 -27.25 22.18
N LEU A 361 0.92 -26.66 23.01
CA LEU A 361 1.03 -26.80 24.47
C LEU A 361 0.61 -28.23 24.86
N PRO A 362 1.41 -28.96 25.66
CA PRO A 362 1.04 -30.30 26.11
C PRO A 362 -0.28 -30.21 26.90
N PRO A 363 -1.16 -31.22 26.78
CA PRO A 363 -2.37 -31.27 27.57
C PRO A 363 -2.03 -31.14 29.04
N ARG A 364 -2.69 -30.22 29.72
CA ARG A 364 -2.56 -30.05 31.17
C ARG A 364 -2.79 -31.41 31.81
N ALA A 365 -1.77 -31.97 32.49
CA ALA A 365 -1.88 -33.17 33.25
C ALA A 365 -3.01 -32.97 34.29
N GLU A 366 -4.10 -33.68 34.13
CA GLU A 366 -5.14 -33.78 35.15
C GLU A 366 -4.48 -34.48 36.37
N SER A 367 -4.19 -33.67 37.38
CA SER A 367 -3.65 -34.15 38.66
C SER A 367 -4.71 -35.01 39.36
N GLY A 368 -4.41 -36.28 39.46
CA GLY A 368 -4.91 -37.30 40.32
C GLY A 368 -6.05 -36.98 41.29
N LYS A 369 -7.20 -37.55 41.00
CA LYS A 369 -8.18 -37.97 42.00
C LYS A 369 -8.79 -39.28 41.53
N ALA A 370 -8.09 -40.38 41.79
CA ALA A 370 -8.70 -41.71 41.85
C ALA A 370 -7.67 -42.75 42.34
N GLN A 371 -7.34 -42.76 43.62
CA GLN A 371 -6.80 -43.95 44.29
C GLN A 371 -7.06 -43.84 45.78
N ARG A 372 -8.31 -43.96 46.16
CA ARG A 372 -8.74 -44.34 47.52
C ARG A 372 -10.13 -44.96 47.47
N ALA A 373 -10.23 -46.16 46.99
CA ALA A 373 -11.34 -47.06 47.31
C ALA A 373 -10.96 -48.46 46.84
N GLY A 374 -10.50 -49.35 47.72
CA GLY A 374 -10.26 -50.74 47.36
C GLY A 374 -9.28 -51.47 48.29
N ASN A 375 -9.44 -51.34 49.61
CA ASN A 375 -8.91 -52.35 50.53
C ASN A 375 -9.79 -52.36 51.81
N ALA A 376 -10.94 -52.99 51.67
CA ALA A 376 -11.70 -53.52 52.81
C ALA A 376 -12.63 -54.58 52.20
N GLN A 377 -12.13 -55.85 52.24
CA GLN A 377 -12.91 -57.09 52.43
C GLN A 377 -12.06 -58.26 52.03
N GLY A 378 -11.82 -59.15 53.03
CA GLY A 378 -11.28 -60.49 52.82
C GLY A 378 -10.40 -60.96 53.94
N SER A 379 -11.00 -61.20 55.13
CA SER A 379 -10.74 -62.15 56.22
C SER A 379 -9.38 -62.85 56.31
#